data_b8146c3837a36bce4e7447ffcca1022d
#
_entry.id   b8146c3837a36bce4e7447ffcca1022d
#
_cell.length_a   1.000
_cell.length_b   1.000
_cell.length_c   1.000
_cell.angle_alpha   90.00
_cell.angle_beta   90.00
_cell.angle_gamma   90.00
#
_symmetry.space_group_name_H-M   'P 1'
#
loop_
_entity.id
_entity.type
_entity.pdbx_description
1 polymer ?
#
loop_
_entity_poly.entity_id
_entity_poly.type
_entity_poly.pdbx_seq_one_letter_code
_entity_poly.pdbx_strand_id
1 'polypeptide(L)'
;MRLEKGIRNFEFQNPTKIVFGKDQIKRIGDLIPQDAKVLILYGGGSVKKFGTFDRVVEALGNREWAEFGGIEANPTYETLIQAVDKIKAEGYDYLLAVGGGSVIDGVKFVAAGAVFDGNPIDMFGSGVGKGLPVTKALPFGTVLTLPATASEMNNNSVVTFVEKQAKISFASPHTYPQFSILEPEATYTLPKRQLANGVIDSFIHVMEAYLTYPIDARVQDR
;
A
#
# COMPACT_ATOMS: atom_id res chain seq x y z
N MET A 1 -28.01 29.34 -4.13
CA MET A 1 -27.42 28.24 -4.91
C MET A 1 -28.36 27.05 -4.83
N ARG A 2 -28.81 26.51 -5.98
CA ARG A 2 -29.72 25.35 -5.97
C ARG A 2 -28.89 24.10 -5.67
N LEU A 3 -29.16 23.42 -4.54
CA LEU A 3 -28.52 22.15 -4.24
C LEU A 3 -28.91 21.11 -5.30
N GLU A 4 -27.95 20.39 -5.84
CA GLU A 4 -28.24 19.23 -6.69
C GLU A 4 -28.94 18.16 -5.87
N LYS A 5 -30.03 17.60 -6.40
CA LYS A 5 -30.76 16.52 -5.74
C LYS A 5 -30.31 15.18 -6.28
N GLY A 6 -29.89 14.31 -5.36
CA GLY A 6 -29.55 12.93 -5.66
C GLY A 6 -28.06 12.69 -5.95
N ILE A 7 -27.69 11.42 -6.13
CA ILE A 7 -26.34 10.97 -6.44
C ILE A 7 -26.10 11.16 -7.94
N ARG A 8 -24.95 11.75 -8.32
CA ARG A 8 -24.51 11.85 -9.72
C ARG A 8 -24.16 10.47 -10.28
N ASN A 9 -24.19 10.33 -11.60
CA ASN A 9 -23.69 9.13 -12.25
C ASN A 9 -22.20 8.97 -11.97
N PHE A 10 -21.80 7.79 -11.56
CA PHE A 10 -20.39 7.44 -11.34
C PHE A 10 -20.14 5.98 -11.73
N GLU A 11 -18.88 5.65 -12.00
CA GLU A 11 -18.38 4.31 -12.16
C GLU A 11 -17.37 4.04 -11.06
N PHE A 12 -17.50 2.89 -10.40
CA PHE A 12 -16.57 2.46 -9.35
C PHE A 12 -16.13 1.03 -9.59
N GLN A 13 -14.82 0.83 -9.62
CA GLN A 13 -14.21 -0.49 -9.68
C GLN A 13 -12.97 -0.53 -8.78
N ASN A 14 -12.91 -1.53 -7.89
CA ASN A 14 -11.71 -1.81 -7.11
C ASN A 14 -11.34 -3.29 -7.30
N PRO A 15 -10.19 -3.60 -7.92
CA PRO A 15 -9.78 -4.97 -8.20
C PRO A 15 -9.20 -5.70 -6.99
N THR A 16 -8.88 -4.98 -5.91
CA THR A 16 -8.23 -5.55 -4.72
C THR A 16 -9.18 -6.46 -3.95
N LYS A 17 -8.77 -7.71 -3.72
CA LYS A 17 -9.50 -8.65 -2.87
C LYS A 17 -9.26 -8.32 -1.40
N ILE A 18 -10.30 -7.98 -0.66
CA ILE A 18 -10.22 -7.74 0.79
C ILE A 18 -10.48 -9.04 1.55
N VAL A 19 -9.54 -9.36 2.45
CA VAL A 19 -9.61 -10.52 3.35
C VAL A 19 -9.61 -10.01 4.77
N PHE A 20 -10.79 -9.89 5.35
CA PHE A 20 -10.99 -9.27 6.68
C PHE A 20 -11.34 -10.30 7.74
N GLY A 21 -10.78 -10.14 8.93
CA GLY A 21 -11.17 -10.90 10.13
C GLY A 21 -9.98 -11.42 10.92
N LYS A 22 -10.31 -12.18 11.97
CA LYS A 22 -9.31 -12.83 12.82
C LYS A 22 -8.65 -14.00 12.09
N ASP A 23 -7.35 -14.21 12.35
CA ASP A 23 -6.54 -15.30 11.79
C ASP A 23 -6.48 -15.34 10.25
N GLN A 24 -6.68 -14.19 9.59
CA GLN A 24 -6.68 -14.15 8.13
C GLN A 24 -5.27 -14.11 7.51
N ILE A 25 -4.23 -13.84 8.26
CA ILE A 25 -2.83 -13.92 7.77
C ILE A 25 -2.52 -15.33 7.22
N LYS A 26 -3.08 -16.38 7.82
CA LYS A 26 -2.93 -17.76 7.32
C LYS A 26 -3.43 -17.98 5.89
N ARG A 27 -4.32 -17.09 5.38
CA ARG A 27 -4.83 -17.16 4.01
C ARG A 27 -3.78 -16.82 2.95
N ILE A 28 -2.60 -16.30 3.34
CA ILE A 28 -1.47 -16.06 2.43
C ILE A 28 -1.16 -17.32 1.63
N GLY A 29 -1.22 -18.48 2.26
CA GLY A 29 -0.98 -19.78 1.63
C GLY A 29 -1.88 -20.06 0.42
N ASP A 30 -3.13 -19.54 0.42
CA ASP A 30 -4.10 -19.72 -0.65
C ASP A 30 -4.05 -18.57 -1.68
N LEU A 31 -3.49 -17.41 -1.30
CA LEU A 31 -3.58 -16.16 -2.07
C LEU A 31 -2.35 -15.92 -2.95
N ILE A 32 -1.21 -16.49 -2.57
CA ILE A 32 0.05 -16.38 -3.33
C ILE A 32 0.28 -17.70 -4.07
N PRO A 33 0.68 -17.69 -5.37
CA PRO A 33 1.03 -18.89 -6.11
C PRO A 33 2.06 -19.76 -5.39
N GLN A 34 1.95 -21.08 -5.50
CA GLN A 34 2.82 -22.02 -4.76
C GLN A 34 4.28 -21.97 -5.21
N ASP A 35 4.51 -21.63 -6.46
CA ASP A 35 5.82 -21.53 -7.13
C ASP A 35 6.39 -20.10 -7.10
N ALA A 36 5.69 -19.16 -6.47
CA ALA A 36 6.16 -17.77 -6.36
C ALA A 36 7.41 -17.64 -5.51
N LYS A 37 8.35 -16.84 -5.96
CA LYS A 37 9.51 -16.39 -5.20
C LYS A 37 9.20 -15.02 -4.57
N VAL A 38 8.95 -15.02 -3.27
CA VAL A 38 8.34 -13.90 -2.56
C VAL A 38 9.40 -13.00 -1.92
N LEU A 39 9.31 -11.68 -2.13
CA LEU A 39 10.01 -10.69 -1.31
C LEU A 39 9.04 -10.06 -0.32
N ILE A 40 9.29 -10.24 0.98
CA ILE A 40 8.55 -9.61 2.07
C ILE A 40 9.18 -8.24 2.35
N LEU A 41 8.40 -7.15 2.19
CA LEU A 41 8.87 -5.80 2.45
C LEU A 41 8.16 -5.22 3.68
N TYR A 42 8.93 -4.60 4.58
CA TYR A 42 8.40 -4.05 5.84
C TYR A 42 9.19 -2.80 6.31
N GLY A 43 8.66 -2.12 7.32
CA GLY A 43 9.24 -0.91 7.88
C GLY A 43 10.31 -1.14 8.94
N GLY A 44 10.26 -0.40 10.05
CA GLY A 44 11.26 -0.35 11.10
C GLY A 44 11.34 -1.55 12.07
N GLY A 45 10.73 -2.70 11.75
CA GLY A 45 10.87 -3.94 12.53
C GLY A 45 9.79 -4.19 13.59
N SER A 46 8.80 -3.33 13.77
CA SER A 46 7.67 -3.59 14.69
C SER A 46 6.93 -4.88 14.35
N VAL A 47 6.79 -5.20 13.07
CA VAL A 47 6.15 -6.44 12.60
C VAL A 47 6.87 -7.70 13.09
N LYS A 48 8.19 -7.66 13.23
CA LYS A 48 8.99 -8.74 13.84
C LYS A 48 8.82 -8.77 15.34
N LYS A 49 8.95 -7.62 16.00
CA LYS A 49 8.84 -7.49 17.47
C LYS A 49 7.51 -8.03 17.99
N PHE A 50 6.43 -7.89 17.24
CA PHE A 50 5.08 -8.28 17.66
C PHE A 50 4.56 -9.56 16.99
N GLY A 51 5.43 -10.31 16.31
CA GLY A 51 5.13 -11.65 15.80
C GLY A 51 4.31 -11.68 14.50
N THR A 52 3.93 -10.53 13.93
CA THR A 52 3.20 -10.50 12.65
C THR A 52 4.05 -11.09 11.52
N PHE A 53 5.35 -10.80 11.52
CA PHE A 53 6.29 -11.31 10.51
C PHE A 53 6.38 -12.83 10.56
N ASP A 54 6.49 -13.43 11.75
CA ASP A 54 6.60 -14.87 11.91
C ASP A 54 5.36 -15.60 11.41
N ARG A 55 4.17 -15.05 11.67
CA ARG A 55 2.89 -15.56 11.16
C ARG A 55 2.81 -15.48 9.63
N VAL A 56 3.35 -14.44 9.03
CA VAL A 56 3.46 -14.30 7.57
C VAL A 56 4.37 -15.36 6.99
N VAL A 57 5.54 -15.58 7.58
CA VAL A 57 6.50 -16.61 7.14
C VAL A 57 5.90 -18.00 7.27
N GLU A 58 5.25 -18.30 8.40
CA GLU A 58 4.53 -19.58 8.59
C GLU A 58 3.48 -19.79 7.51
N ALA A 59 2.71 -18.77 7.17
CA ALA A 59 1.67 -18.86 6.15
C ALA A 59 2.19 -18.99 4.71
N LEU A 60 3.42 -18.56 4.43
CA LEU A 60 4.08 -18.79 3.14
C LEU A 60 4.43 -20.26 2.90
N GLY A 61 4.58 -21.05 3.97
CA GLY A 61 4.91 -22.47 3.87
C GLY A 61 6.28 -22.72 3.20
N ASN A 62 6.30 -23.58 2.18
CA ASN A 62 7.55 -23.99 1.51
C ASN A 62 7.99 -23.08 0.34
N ARG A 63 7.34 -21.90 0.15
CA ARG A 63 7.73 -20.97 -0.92
C ARG A 63 9.13 -20.42 -0.68
N GLU A 64 9.87 -20.17 -1.74
CA GLU A 64 11.11 -19.42 -1.63
C GLU A 64 10.78 -17.96 -1.27
N TRP A 65 11.41 -17.45 -0.21
CA TRP A 65 11.20 -16.08 0.21
C TRP A 65 12.47 -15.44 0.77
N ALA A 66 12.51 -14.13 0.70
CA ALA A 66 13.47 -13.31 1.42
C ALA A 66 12.78 -12.05 1.95
N GLU A 67 13.55 -11.23 2.65
CA GLU A 67 13.05 -10.01 3.26
C GLU A 67 13.82 -8.75 2.81
N PHE A 68 13.11 -7.63 2.85
CA PHE A 68 13.67 -6.29 2.74
C PHE A 68 12.99 -5.40 3.79
N GLY A 69 13.76 -5.01 4.81
CA GLY A 69 13.28 -4.16 5.90
C GLY A 69 13.81 -2.74 5.80
N GLY A 70 13.30 -1.86 6.67
CA GLY A 70 13.81 -0.50 6.81
C GLY A 70 13.09 0.55 5.96
N ILE A 71 11.94 0.22 5.36
CA ILE A 71 11.12 1.23 4.68
C ILE A 71 10.60 2.23 5.72
N GLU A 72 10.98 3.49 5.54
CA GLU A 72 10.69 4.56 6.49
C GLU A 72 9.24 5.04 6.43
N ALA A 73 8.78 5.70 7.48
CA ALA A 73 7.62 6.58 7.37
C ALA A 73 7.91 7.68 6.35
N ASN A 74 7.03 7.86 5.36
CA ASN A 74 7.30 8.62 4.13
C ASN A 74 8.46 8.00 3.34
N PRO A 75 8.23 6.88 2.66
CA PRO A 75 9.28 6.07 2.06
C PRO A 75 10.12 6.88 1.08
N THR A 76 11.45 6.70 1.13
CA THR A 76 12.38 7.44 0.29
C THR A 76 12.72 6.68 -0.98
N TYR A 77 12.93 7.40 -2.09
CA TYR A 77 13.36 6.80 -3.35
C TYR A 77 14.67 6.02 -3.17
N GLU A 78 15.59 6.57 -2.38
CA GLU A 78 16.92 6.06 -2.12
C GLU A 78 16.88 4.68 -1.41
N THR A 79 15.94 4.49 -0.50
CA THR A 79 15.70 3.18 0.13
C THR A 79 14.99 2.23 -0.83
N LEU A 80 13.96 2.70 -1.52
CA LEU A 80 13.13 1.84 -2.35
C LEU A 80 13.86 1.32 -3.60
N ILE A 81 14.79 2.10 -4.17
CA ILE A 81 15.56 1.66 -5.33
C ILE A 81 16.46 0.46 -5.00
N GLN A 82 16.93 0.35 -3.76
CA GLN A 82 17.70 -0.81 -3.31
C GLN A 82 16.85 -2.10 -3.33
N ALA A 83 15.56 -1.99 -3.01
CA ALA A 83 14.63 -3.12 -3.13
C ALA A 83 14.39 -3.50 -4.60
N VAL A 84 14.28 -2.50 -5.50
CA VAL A 84 14.19 -2.73 -6.95
C VAL A 84 15.42 -3.47 -7.46
N ASP A 85 16.62 -3.04 -7.06
CA ASP A 85 17.88 -3.66 -7.46
C ASP A 85 18.00 -5.10 -6.94
N LYS A 86 17.59 -5.33 -5.70
CA LYS A 86 17.53 -6.68 -5.11
C LYS A 86 16.61 -7.60 -5.92
N ILE A 87 15.42 -7.13 -6.30
CA ILE A 87 14.48 -7.92 -7.11
C ILE A 87 15.10 -8.28 -8.46
N LYS A 88 15.71 -7.31 -9.14
CA LYS A 88 16.34 -7.52 -10.45
C LYS A 88 17.52 -8.50 -10.37
N ALA A 89 18.31 -8.44 -9.30
CA ALA A 89 19.47 -9.30 -9.10
C ALA A 89 19.10 -10.74 -8.72
N GLU A 90 18.05 -10.92 -7.91
CA GLU A 90 17.72 -12.21 -7.31
C GLU A 90 16.46 -12.86 -7.91
N GLY A 91 15.69 -12.14 -8.75
CA GLY A 91 14.57 -12.68 -9.52
C GLY A 91 13.32 -12.98 -8.71
N TYR A 92 12.94 -12.10 -7.77
CA TYR A 92 11.64 -12.20 -7.09
C TYR A 92 10.51 -11.83 -8.04
N ASP A 93 9.42 -12.60 -8.01
CA ASP A 93 8.28 -12.43 -8.91
C ASP A 93 6.96 -12.10 -8.19
N TYR A 94 6.95 -12.12 -6.86
CA TYR A 94 5.83 -11.72 -6.01
C TYR A 94 6.29 -10.90 -4.83
N LEU A 95 5.56 -9.80 -4.50
CA LEU A 95 5.89 -8.96 -3.37
C LEU A 95 4.81 -9.05 -2.28
N LEU A 96 5.23 -8.95 -1.02
CA LEU A 96 4.31 -8.91 0.12
C LEU A 96 4.65 -7.74 1.03
N ALA A 97 3.79 -6.73 1.05
CA ALA A 97 3.90 -5.58 1.93
C ALA A 97 3.36 -5.93 3.33
N VAL A 98 4.19 -5.84 4.36
CA VAL A 98 3.78 -6.07 5.75
C VAL A 98 3.99 -4.79 6.55
N GLY A 99 2.94 -3.98 6.71
CA GLY A 99 3.07 -2.67 7.35
C GLY A 99 1.87 -1.76 7.16
N GLY A 100 2.07 -0.48 7.40
CA GLY A 100 1.11 0.58 7.14
C GLY A 100 1.25 1.17 5.73
N GLY A 101 0.51 2.27 5.48
CA GLY A 101 0.45 2.93 4.16
C GLY A 101 1.80 3.26 3.55
N SER A 102 2.79 3.71 4.34
CA SER A 102 4.15 4.02 3.84
C SER A 102 4.85 2.80 3.25
N VAL A 103 4.73 1.64 3.90
CA VAL A 103 5.29 0.38 3.38
C VAL A 103 4.57 -0.02 2.09
N ILE A 104 3.24 0.07 2.07
CA ILE A 104 2.43 -0.30 0.92
C ILE A 104 2.71 0.62 -0.28
N ASP A 105 2.80 1.93 -0.06
CA ASP A 105 3.18 2.89 -1.10
C ASP A 105 4.58 2.58 -1.66
N GLY A 106 5.53 2.29 -0.77
CA GLY A 106 6.86 1.84 -1.17
C GLY A 106 6.83 0.59 -2.05
N VAL A 107 6.02 -0.41 -1.66
CA VAL A 107 5.90 -1.67 -2.43
C VAL A 107 5.25 -1.45 -3.79
N LYS A 108 4.29 -0.53 -3.93
CA LYS A 108 3.74 -0.16 -5.26
C LYS A 108 4.82 0.40 -6.19
N PHE A 109 5.66 1.30 -5.66
CA PHE A 109 6.81 1.80 -6.43
C PHE A 109 7.78 0.67 -6.80
N VAL A 110 8.16 -0.16 -5.84
CA VAL A 110 9.08 -1.28 -6.05
C VAL A 110 8.53 -2.26 -7.09
N ALA A 111 7.23 -2.62 -7.00
CA ALA A 111 6.55 -3.50 -7.94
C ALA A 111 6.59 -2.97 -9.38
N ALA A 112 6.34 -1.68 -9.56
CA ALA A 112 6.42 -1.03 -10.86
C ALA A 112 7.88 -0.87 -11.33
N GLY A 113 8.77 -0.38 -10.45
CA GLY A 113 10.17 -0.08 -10.77
C GLY A 113 10.99 -1.32 -11.14
N ALA A 114 10.66 -2.47 -10.56
CA ALA A 114 11.36 -3.73 -10.87
C ALA A 114 11.20 -4.17 -12.33
N VAL A 115 10.08 -3.83 -12.96
CA VAL A 115 9.75 -4.19 -14.34
C VAL A 115 9.63 -2.99 -15.28
N PHE A 116 9.99 -1.79 -14.81
CA PHE A 116 9.95 -0.58 -15.61
C PHE A 116 11.07 -0.56 -16.67
N ASP A 117 10.71 -0.17 -17.90
CA ASP A 117 11.66 -0.05 -19.00
C ASP A 117 12.35 1.31 -18.92
N GLY A 118 13.55 1.37 -18.36
CA GLY A 118 14.33 2.57 -18.15
C GLY A 118 14.61 2.89 -16.67
N ASN A 119 14.81 4.15 -16.36
CA ASN A 119 15.07 4.57 -14.99
C ASN A 119 13.75 4.70 -14.22
N PRO A 120 13.54 4.00 -13.09
CA PRO A 120 12.31 4.09 -12.30
C PRO A 120 11.93 5.50 -11.83
N ILE A 121 12.88 6.43 -11.71
CA ILE A 121 12.59 7.83 -11.39
C ILE A 121 11.69 8.49 -12.45
N ASP A 122 11.77 8.03 -13.71
CA ASP A 122 11.00 8.58 -14.82
C ASP A 122 9.49 8.29 -14.74
N MET A 123 9.03 7.41 -13.83
CA MET A 123 7.61 7.25 -13.51
C MET A 123 7.00 8.49 -12.84
N PHE A 124 7.83 9.32 -12.22
CA PHE A 124 7.37 10.53 -11.52
C PHE A 124 7.44 11.75 -12.43
N GLY A 125 6.42 12.59 -12.35
CA GLY A 125 6.38 13.89 -13.01
C GLY A 125 6.91 15.02 -12.11
N SER A 126 6.33 16.20 -12.27
CA SER A 126 6.53 17.37 -11.40
C SER A 126 8.00 17.77 -11.20
N GLY A 127 8.83 17.65 -12.27
CA GLY A 127 10.24 18.06 -12.24
C GLY A 127 11.21 17.07 -11.59
N VAL A 128 10.74 15.91 -11.12
CA VAL A 128 11.59 14.85 -10.57
C VAL A 128 12.06 13.90 -11.65
N GLY A 129 11.16 13.38 -12.45
CA GLY A 129 11.41 12.54 -13.61
C GLY A 129 10.60 13.03 -14.80
N LYS A 130 10.31 12.14 -15.76
CA LYS A 130 9.64 12.46 -17.03
C LYS A 130 8.12 12.29 -16.98
N GLY A 131 7.56 11.66 -15.93
CA GLY A 131 6.14 11.34 -15.85
C GLY A 131 5.71 10.25 -16.84
N LEU A 132 6.56 9.28 -17.12
CA LEU A 132 6.25 8.21 -18.05
C LEU A 132 5.22 7.25 -17.47
N PRO A 133 4.32 6.70 -18.30
CA PRO A 133 3.25 5.82 -17.82
C PRO A 133 3.81 4.48 -17.31
N VAL A 134 3.27 4.02 -16.20
CA VAL A 134 3.51 2.68 -15.66
C VAL A 134 2.51 1.73 -16.31
N THR A 135 2.99 0.83 -17.17
CA THR A 135 2.18 -0.11 -17.97
C THR A 135 2.21 -1.54 -17.44
N LYS A 136 3.04 -1.84 -16.46
CA LYS A 136 3.18 -3.14 -15.80
C LYS A 136 3.74 -2.99 -14.39
N ALA A 137 3.45 -3.93 -13.53
CA ALA A 137 4.03 -4.06 -12.20
C ALA A 137 4.08 -5.54 -11.80
N LEU A 138 4.99 -5.90 -10.89
CA LEU A 138 4.94 -7.22 -10.26
C LEU A 138 3.66 -7.35 -9.41
N PRO A 139 3.05 -8.55 -9.35
CA PRO A 139 1.94 -8.79 -8.46
C PRO A 139 2.37 -8.64 -6.99
N PHE A 140 1.49 -8.08 -6.17
CA PHE A 140 1.76 -7.97 -4.75
C PHE A 140 0.49 -8.07 -3.91
N GLY A 141 0.66 -8.54 -2.67
CA GLY A 141 -0.35 -8.52 -1.63
C GLY A 141 0.05 -7.64 -0.45
N THR A 142 -0.89 -7.38 0.46
CA THR A 142 -0.61 -6.59 1.66
C THR A 142 -1.13 -7.27 2.93
N VAL A 143 -0.41 -7.07 4.03
CA VAL A 143 -0.85 -7.33 5.40
C VAL A 143 -0.80 -6.00 6.14
N LEU A 144 -1.97 -5.42 6.35
CA LEU A 144 -2.09 -4.08 6.91
C LEU A 144 -1.93 -4.10 8.43
N THR A 145 -1.02 -3.26 8.96
CA THR A 145 -0.80 -3.12 10.40
C THR A 145 -1.18 -1.75 10.96
N LEU A 146 -1.43 -0.76 10.10
CA LEU A 146 -1.89 0.57 10.48
C LEU A 146 -2.84 1.10 9.39
N PRO A 147 -4.16 1.05 9.62
CA PRO A 147 -5.15 1.61 8.69
C PRO A 147 -5.23 3.12 8.86
N ALA A 148 -4.93 3.87 7.78
CA ALA A 148 -5.02 5.32 7.75
C ALA A 148 -5.19 5.88 6.34
N THR A 149 -4.47 5.34 5.35
CA THR A 149 -4.30 5.98 4.03
C THR A 149 -5.11 5.31 2.92
N ALA A 150 -5.80 4.22 3.22
CA ALA A 150 -6.43 3.34 2.23
C ALA A 150 -5.47 2.86 1.12
N SER A 151 -4.15 2.88 1.37
CA SER A 151 -3.15 2.43 0.40
C SER A 151 -3.33 0.94 0.03
N GLU A 152 -3.88 0.15 0.94
CA GLU A 152 -4.24 -1.26 0.73
C GLU A 152 -5.38 -1.45 -0.28
N MET A 153 -6.09 -0.38 -0.64
CA MET A 153 -7.25 -0.42 -1.54
C MET A 153 -7.16 0.55 -2.72
N ASN A 154 -6.03 1.21 -2.92
CA ASN A 154 -5.86 2.14 -4.03
C ASN A 154 -4.59 1.82 -4.84
N ASN A 155 -4.42 2.51 -5.95
CA ASN A 155 -3.31 2.36 -6.88
C ASN A 155 -2.29 3.49 -6.80
N ASN A 156 -2.40 4.37 -5.81
CA ASN A 156 -1.53 5.52 -5.66
C ASN A 156 -0.31 5.17 -4.80
N SER A 157 0.87 5.62 -5.20
CA SER A 157 2.13 5.47 -4.47
C SER A 157 2.76 6.84 -4.25
N VAL A 158 3.05 7.17 -3.01
CA VAL A 158 3.67 8.45 -2.62
C VAL A 158 5.10 8.19 -2.16
N VAL A 159 6.07 8.81 -2.83
CA VAL A 159 7.50 8.62 -2.57
C VAL A 159 8.18 9.96 -2.29
N THR A 160 9.10 9.95 -1.33
CA THR A 160 9.91 11.11 -0.95
C THR A 160 11.25 11.06 -1.67
N PHE A 161 11.66 12.18 -2.24
CA PHE A 161 12.96 12.39 -2.87
C PHE A 161 13.77 13.35 -1.99
N VAL A 162 14.68 12.81 -1.19
CA VAL A 162 15.39 13.58 -0.15
C VAL A 162 16.23 14.69 -0.79
N GLU A 163 17.03 14.37 -1.80
CA GLU A 163 17.89 15.34 -2.49
C GLU A 163 17.12 16.47 -3.18
N LYS A 164 15.91 16.16 -3.67
CA LYS A 164 15.05 17.12 -4.36
C LYS A 164 14.06 17.84 -3.43
N GLN A 165 14.06 17.50 -2.14
CA GLN A 165 13.11 18.01 -1.14
C GLN A 165 11.65 17.92 -1.63
N ALA A 166 11.30 16.83 -2.32
CA ALA A 166 10.01 16.64 -2.95
C ALA A 166 9.33 15.35 -2.45
N LYS A 167 8.00 15.40 -2.33
CA LYS A 167 7.16 14.24 -2.05
C LYS A 167 6.11 14.17 -3.15
N ILE A 168 6.22 13.17 -4.01
CA ILE A 168 5.46 13.09 -5.26
C ILE A 168 4.81 11.73 -5.38
N SER A 169 3.63 11.71 -5.97
CA SER A 169 2.90 10.48 -6.24
C SER A 169 2.89 10.13 -7.72
N PHE A 170 2.72 8.84 -7.99
CA PHE A 170 2.20 8.32 -9.24
C PHE A 170 1.07 7.35 -8.98
N ALA A 171 0.26 7.08 -9.99
CA ALA A 171 -0.80 6.09 -9.95
C ALA A 171 -0.83 5.29 -11.24
N SER A 172 -1.15 4.00 -11.15
CA SER A 172 -1.35 3.15 -12.32
C SER A 172 -2.39 2.07 -12.02
N PRO A 173 -3.23 1.66 -12.99
CA PRO A 173 -4.09 0.50 -12.83
C PRO A 173 -3.35 -0.80 -12.45
N HIS A 174 -2.05 -0.86 -12.73
CA HIS A 174 -1.21 -2.03 -12.44
C HIS A 174 -0.68 -2.06 -11.00
N THR A 175 -0.84 -0.98 -10.21
CA THR A 175 -0.35 -0.87 -8.83
C THR A 175 -1.43 -1.03 -7.76
N TYR A 176 -2.57 -1.63 -8.11
CA TYR A 176 -3.50 -2.16 -7.11
C TYR A 176 -2.94 -3.44 -6.49
N PRO A 177 -3.03 -3.63 -5.15
CA PRO A 177 -2.76 -4.93 -4.54
C PRO A 177 -3.67 -6.01 -5.10
N GLN A 178 -3.17 -7.23 -5.30
CA GLN A 178 -4.00 -8.39 -5.65
C GLN A 178 -4.95 -8.76 -4.51
N PHE A 179 -4.46 -8.65 -3.30
CA PHE A 179 -5.25 -8.81 -2.08
C PHE A 179 -4.71 -7.95 -0.95
N SER A 180 -5.58 -7.67 0.03
CA SER A 180 -5.19 -7.02 1.27
C SER A 180 -5.80 -7.73 2.47
N ILE A 181 -4.93 -8.18 3.38
CA ILE A 181 -5.33 -8.81 4.63
C ILE A 181 -5.50 -7.71 5.67
N LEU A 182 -6.73 -7.60 6.16
CA LEU A 182 -7.15 -6.68 7.20
C LEU A 182 -7.49 -7.49 8.46
N GLU A 183 -6.47 -7.80 9.24
CA GLU A 183 -6.62 -8.52 10.49
C GLU A 183 -6.58 -7.52 11.66
N PRO A 184 -7.71 -7.23 12.35
CA PRO A 184 -7.76 -6.22 13.40
C PRO A 184 -6.73 -6.43 14.51
N GLU A 185 -6.42 -7.68 14.86
CA GLU A 185 -5.44 -8.00 15.91
C GLU A 185 -4.02 -7.51 15.57
N ALA A 186 -3.66 -7.39 14.29
CA ALA A 186 -2.38 -6.82 13.86
C ALA A 186 -2.23 -5.33 14.23
N THR A 187 -3.32 -4.66 14.55
CA THR A 187 -3.34 -3.24 14.97
C THR A 187 -3.24 -3.02 16.48
N TYR A 188 -3.40 -4.06 17.29
CA TYR A 188 -3.43 -3.94 18.77
C TYR A 188 -2.12 -3.41 19.38
N THR A 189 -1.04 -3.52 18.62
CA THR A 189 0.29 -3.06 19.04
C THR A 189 0.57 -1.59 18.70
N LEU A 190 -0.40 -0.89 18.10
CA LEU A 190 -0.26 0.51 17.75
C LEU A 190 -0.10 1.38 19.00
N PRO A 191 0.87 2.33 19.00
CA PRO A 191 0.98 3.31 20.08
C PRO A 191 -0.30 4.13 20.22
N LYS A 192 -0.67 4.50 21.45
CA LYS A 192 -1.87 5.30 21.74
C LYS A 192 -1.98 6.58 20.88
N ARG A 193 -0.84 7.23 20.63
CA ARG A 193 -0.78 8.41 19.74
C ARG A 193 -1.27 8.10 18.33
N GLN A 194 -0.82 6.98 17.74
CA GLN A 194 -1.24 6.59 16.39
C GLN A 194 -2.73 6.23 16.35
N LEU A 195 -3.21 5.59 17.40
CA LEU A 195 -4.65 5.28 17.54
C LEU A 195 -5.49 6.56 17.59
N ALA A 196 -5.09 7.52 18.43
CA ALA A 196 -5.77 8.82 18.52
C ALA A 196 -5.72 9.59 17.20
N ASN A 197 -4.57 9.62 16.54
CA ASN A 197 -4.43 10.25 15.21
C ASN A 197 -5.40 9.62 14.20
N GLY A 198 -5.48 8.28 14.14
CA GLY A 198 -6.38 7.58 13.22
C GLY A 198 -7.86 7.87 13.47
N VAL A 199 -8.28 7.99 14.74
CA VAL A 199 -9.66 8.35 15.08
C VAL A 199 -9.99 9.78 14.63
N ILE A 200 -9.09 10.74 14.89
CA ILE A 200 -9.27 12.13 14.50
C ILE A 200 -9.28 12.26 12.98
N ASP A 201 -8.35 11.60 12.28
CA ASP A 201 -8.24 11.60 10.82
C ASP A 201 -9.51 11.05 10.16
N SER A 202 -10.03 9.93 10.66
CA SER A 202 -11.31 9.36 10.20
C SER A 202 -12.47 10.33 10.37
N PHE A 203 -12.53 11.02 11.52
CA PHE A 203 -13.55 12.04 11.76
C PHE A 203 -13.45 13.20 10.78
N ILE A 204 -12.24 13.70 10.54
CA ILE A 204 -12.00 14.81 9.61
C ILE A 204 -12.36 14.42 8.18
N HIS A 205 -12.05 13.21 7.71
CA HIS A 205 -12.44 12.73 6.39
C HIS A 205 -13.95 12.72 6.20
N VAL A 206 -14.71 12.26 7.21
CA VAL A 206 -16.18 12.30 7.17
C VAL A 206 -16.68 13.75 7.12
N MET A 207 -16.12 14.63 7.97
CA MET A 207 -16.49 16.05 8.01
C MET A 207 -16.15 16.76 6.71
N GLU A 208 -15.01 16.48 6.10
CA GLU A 208 -14.60 17.04 4.82
C GLU A 208 -15.61 16.68 3.72
N ALA A 209 -15.96 15.40 3.61
CA ALA A 209 -16.95 14.94 2.64
C ALA A 209 -18.33 15.61 2.86
N TYR A 210 -18.73 15.79 4.12
CA TYR A 210 -20.00 16.44 4.48
C TYR A 210 -20.01 17.94 4.16
N LEU A 211 -18.89 18.65 4.41
CA LEU A 211 -18.84 20.12 4.31
C LEU A 211 -18.47 20.63 2.91
N THR A 212 -17.81 19.85 2.09
CA THR A 212 -17.22 20.35 0.83
C THR A 212 -18.15 20.24 -0.38
N TYR A 213 -19.18 19.42 -0.31
CA TYR A 213 -20.05 19.18 -1.46
C TYR A 213 -21.50 19.62 -1.20
N PRO A 214 -22.00 20.68 -1.87
CA PRO A 214 -23.35 21.19 -1.66
C PRO A 214 -24.39 20.31 -2.37
N ILE A 215 -24.66 19.13 -1.81
CA ILE A 215 -25.65 18.17 -2.31
C ILE A 215 -26.69 17.86 -1.21
N ASP A 216 -27.94 17.64 -1.61
CA ASP A 216 -28.99 17.09 -0.74
C ASP A 216 -28.87 15.55 -0.73
N ALA A 217 -28.01 15.02 0.15
CA ALA A 217 -27.69 13.61 0.23
C ALA A 217 -28.16 13.00 1.56
N ARG A 218 -29.47 12.86 1.73
CA ARG A 218 -30.14 12.45 2.98
C ARG A 218 -29.63 11.15 3.61
N VAL A 219 -29.07 10.24 2.81
CA VAL A 219 -28.52 8.98 3.31
C VAL A 219 -27.13 9.20 3.92
N GLN A 220 -26.33 10.07 3.30
CA GLN A 220 -24.99 10.42 3.78
C GLN A 220 -25.02 11.36 4.98
N ASP A 221 -26.10 12.15 5.11
CA ASP A 221 -26.28 13.14 6.17
C ASP A 221 -26.77 12.50 7.49
N ARG A 222 -27.08 11.23 7.52
CA ARG A 222 -27.54 10.45 8.68
C ARG A 222 -26.45 9.57 9.25
#